data_bb6b0edcf87226dd6492050d019c15ff
#
_entry.id   bb6b0edcf87226dd6492050d019c15ff
#
_cell.length_a   1.000
_cell.length_b   1.000
_cell.length_c   1.000
_cell.angle_alpha   90.00
_cell.angle_beta   90.00
_cell.angle_gamma   90.00
#
_symmetry.space_group_name_H-M   'P 1'
#
loop_
_entity.id
_entity.type
_entity.pdbx_description
1 polymer ?
#
loop_
_entity_poly.entity_id
_entity_poly.type
_entity_poly.pdbx_seq_one_letter_code
_entity_poly.pdbx_strand_id
1 'polypeptide(L)'
;MLALSFYPELKDTKIIFRLKKRNTPLTSRPRITSVFRGKKRRAYVITISTQSKDYLSPILFSKLPYNAQVGVLGHEIGHIIYYKEKSSFQLIGLSFKLFNSDFVDSFEFNTDQRTIEHGLGYQLLDWSIFVRKALGVIEWKGASEALSEGNKPEASQRYMNPETIEKYIKTIDKYNSIK
;
A
#
# COMPACT_ATOMS: atom_id res chain seq x y z
N MET A 1 5.45 -16.64 -1.34
CA MET A 1 4.26 -15.78 -1.53
C MET A 1 4.52 -14.89 -2.72
N LEU A 2 3.64 -14.91 -3.73
CA LEU A 2 3.86 -14.25 -5.03
C LEU A 2 4.23 -12.76 -4.92
N ALA A 3 3.47 -11.95 -4.17
CA ALA A 3 3.76 -10.53 -4.06
C ALA A 3 5.19 -10.22 -3.59
N LEU A 4 5.76 -11.03 -2.69
CA LEU A 4 7.13 -10.81 -2.18
C LEU A 4 8.22 -11.08 -3.22
N SER A 5 7.97 -11.94 -4.22
CA SER A 5 8.97 -12.22 -5.27
C SER A 5 9.25 -11.02 -6.18
N PHE A 6 8.36 -10.02 -6.18
CA PHE A 6 8.55 -8.77 -6.90
C PHE A 6 9.45 -7.76 -6.15
N TYR A 7 9.88 -8.08 -4.91
CA TYR A 7 10.70 -7.22 -4.05
C TYR A 7 12.00 -7.94 -3.65
N PRO A 8 12.93 -8.18 -4.61
CA PRO A 8 14.15 -8.96 -4.36
C PRO A 8 15.04 -8.36 -3.25
N GLU A 9 15.00 -7.05 -3.05
CA GLU A 9 15.73 -6.33 -2.01
C GLU A 9 15.25 -6.66 -0.58
N LEU A 10 14.10 -7.33 -0.44
CA LEU A 10 13.58 -7.81 0.82
C LEU A 10 13.89 -9.28 1.11
N LYS A 11 14.67 -9.96 0.26
CA LYS A 11 14.99 -11.40 0.39
C LYS A 11 15.43 -11.80 1.81
N ASP A 12 16.28 -10.99 2.44
CA ASP A 12 16.81 -11.26 3.78
C ASP A 12 16.09 -10.45 4.88
N THR A 13 14.90 -9.89 4.56
CA THR A 13 14.15 -9.06 5.50
C THR A 13 13.14 -9.91 6.25
N LYS A 14 13.16 -9.84 7.58
CA LYS A 14 12.19 -10.54 8.42
C LYS A 14 10.82 -9.87 8.34
N ILE A 15 9.89 -10.50 7.63
CA ILE A 15 8.48 -10.08 7.53
C ILE A 15 7.62 -11.11 8.24
N ILE A 16 6.74 -10.65 9.14
CA ILE A 16 5.84 -11.46 9.96
C ILE A 16 4.41 -11.16 9.53
N PHE A 17 3.69 -12.17 9.08
CA PHE A 17 2.26 -12.09 8.79
C PHE A 17 1.45 -12.41 10.03
N ARG A 18 0.41 -11.62 10.29
CA ARG A 18 -0.50 -11.81 11.43
C ARG A 18 -1.94 -11.69 10.99
N LEU A 19 -2.76 -12.60 11.44
CA LEU A 19 -4.22 -12.50 11.36
C LEU A 19 -4.73 -11.91 12.68
N LYS A 20 -5.45 -10.80 12.63
CA LYS A 20 -6.00 -10.16 13.82
C LYS A 20 -7.19 -9.25 13.44
N LYS A 21 -8.19 -9.15 14.30
CA LYS A 21 -9.25 -8.14 14.17
C LYS A 21 -8.65 -6.74 14.25
N ARG A 22 -8.94 -5.88 13.25
CA ARG A 22 -8.47 -4.48 13.15
C ARG A 22 -9.54 -3.61 12.50
N ASN A 23 -9.44 -2.29 12.71
CA ASN A 23 -10.33 -1.31 12.08
C ASN A 23 -10.02 -1.08 10.58
N THR A 24 -8.84 -1.48 10.11
CA THR A 24 -8.38 -1.38 8.71
C THR A 24 -8.16 -2.77 8.14
N PRO A 25 -8.46 -3.04 6.86
CA PRO A 25 -8.35 -4.37 6.25
C PRO A 25 -6.93 -4.94 6.27
N LEU A 26 -5.93 -4.15 5.90
CA LEU A 26 -4.50 -4.49 5.96
C LEU A 26 -3.70 -3.33 6.54
N THR A 27 -2.56 -3.66 7.13
CA THR A 27 -1.56 -2.67 7.56
C THR A 27 -0.18 -3.29 7.63
N SER A 28 0.84 -2.54 7.26
CA SER A 28 2.25 -2.88 7.48
C SER A 28 2.94 -1.87 8.39
N ARG A 29 3.86 -2.34 9.20
CA ARG A 29 4.64 -1.49 10.09
C ARG A 29 5.93 -2.15 10.56
N PRO A 30 6.94 -1.39 10.99
CA PRO A 30 8.06 -1.93 11.74
C PRO A 30 7.59 -2.61 13.03
N ARG A 31 8.21 -3.73 13.39
CA ARG A 31 8.00 -4.35 14.68
C ARG A 31 8.66 -3.50 15.78
N ILE A 32 7.88 -2.95 16.68
CA ILE A 32 8.31 -2.00 17.71
C ILE A 32 9.55 -2.49 18.46
N THR A 33 9.56 -3.75 18.89
CA THR A 33 10.68 -4.37 19.64
C THR A 33 11.97 -4.51 18.81
N SER A 34 11.93 -4.23 17.51
CA SER A 34 13.09 -4.33 16.62
C SER A 34 13.53 -3.00 16.01
N VAL A 35 12.80 -1.92 16.27
CA VAL A 35 13.10 -0.58 15.68
C VAL A 35 14.52 -0.14 16.01
N PHE A 36 14.97 -0.36 17.23
CA PHE A 36 16.30 0.03 17.71
C PHE A 36 17.43 -0.98 17.42
N ARG A 37 17.13 -2.11 16.77
CA ARG A 37 18.13 -3.16 16.45
C ARG A 37 18.98 -2.86 15.21
N GLY A 38 18.89 -1.65 14.65
CA GLY A 38 19.53 -1.28 13.40
C GLY A 38 18.79 -1.80 12.15
N LYS A 39 19.04 -1.17 11.01
CA LYS A 39 18.29 -1.45 9.76
C LYS A 39 18.32 -2.92 9.34
N LYS A 40 19.49 -3.59 9.42
CA LYS A 40 19.68 -4.98 8.97
C LYS A 40 18.96 -6.02 9.85
N ARG A 41 18.72 -5.71 11.12
CA ARG A 41 18.09 -6.65 12.10
C ARG A 41 16.64 -6.29 12.39
N ARG A 42 16.09 -5.30 11.69
CA ARG A 42 14.71 -4.85 11.88
C ARG A 42 13.74 -5.87 11.28
N ALA A 43 12.68 -6.14 11.99
CA ALA A 43 11.56 -6.95 11.50
C ALA A 43 10.35 -6.07 11.21
N TYR A 44 9.51 -6.51 10.29
CA TYR A 44 8.28 -5.84 9.89
C TYR A 44 7.09 -6.76 10.10
N VAL A 45 5.92 -6.19 10.26
CA VAL A 45 4.68 -6.95 10.49
C VAL A 45 3.64 -6.46 9.48
N ILE A 46 3.12 -7.38 8.68
CA ILE A 46 1.90 -7.17 7.89
C ILE A 46 0.75 -7.81 8.67
N THR A 47 -0.24 -7.01 9.02
CA THR A 47 -1.43 -7.49 9.72
C THR A 47 -2.59 -7.54 8.73
N ILE A 48 -3.16 -8.71 8.55
CA ILE A 48 -4.35 -8.97 7.74
C ILE A 48 -5.53 -9.05 8.70
N SER A 49 -6.53 -8.18 8.49
CA SER A 49 -7.71 -8.19 9.34
C SER A 49 -8.62 -9.36 9.03
N THR A 50 -9.00 -10.07 10.08
CA THR A 50 -10.05 -11.11 10.01
C THR A 50 -11.45 -10.52 10.14
N GLN A 51 -11.56 -9.33 10.72
CA GLN A 51 -12.79 -8.58 10.88
C GLN A 51 -12.45 -7.08 10.99
N SER A 52 -13.27 -6.22 10.39
CA SER A 52 -13.12 -4.77 10.44
C SER A 52 -14.47 -4.09 10.74
N LYS A 53 -14.56 -2.77 10.56
CA LYS A 53 -15.83 -2.05 10.61
C LYS A 53 -16.76 -2.54 9.49
N ASP A 54 -18.06 -2.49 9.71
CA ASP A 54 -19.05 -3.10 8.80
C ASP A 54 -18.94 -2.58 7.36
N TYR A 55 -18.74 -1.28 7.17
CA TYR A 55 -18.58 -0.68 5.86
C TYR A 55 -17.27 -1.11 5.14
N LEU A 56 -16.27 -1.59 5.87
CA LEU A 56 -15.01 -2.14 5.29
C LEU A 56 -15.06 -3.67 5.13
N SER A 57 -16.13 -4.31 5.60
CA SER A 57 -16.27 -5.77 5.51
C SER A 57 -16.21 -6.30 4.07
N PRO A 58 -16.77 -5.61 3.03
CA PRO A 58 -16.68 -6.07 1.64
C PRO A 58 -15.24 -6.11 1.08
N ILE A 59 -14.32 -5.33 1.64
CA ILE A 59 -12.93 -5.21 1.18
C ILE A 59 -11.91 -5.89 2.10
N LEU A 60 -12.36 -6.77 2.99
CA LEU A 60 -11.45 -7.64 3.76
C LEU A 60 -10.64 -8.50 2.80
N PHE A 61 -9.39 -8.78 3.14
CA PHE A 61 -8.46 -9.55 2.31
C PHE A 61 -9.06 -10.88 1.78
N SER A 62 -9.80 -11.59 2.63
CA SER A 62 -10.48 -12.84 2.25
C SER A 62 -11.63 -12.68 1.25
N LYS A 63 -12.07 -11.45 1.00
CA LYS A 63 -13.14 -11.12 0.04
C LYS A 63 -12.59 -10.64 -1.31
N LEU A 64 -11.32 -10.29 -1.36
CA LEU A 64 -10.68 -9.79 -2.58
C LEU A 64 -10.47 -10.92 -3.59
N PRO A 65 -10.63 -10.66 -4.90
CA PRO A 65 -10.12 -11.54 -5.96
C PRO A 65 -8.60 -11.73 -5.83
N TYR A 66 -8.09 -12.83 -6.38
CA TYR A 66 -6.67 -13.19 -6.22
C TYR A 66 -5.69 -12.09 -6.64
N ASN A 67 -5.88 -11.48 -7.81
CA ASN A 67 -5.02 -10.39 -8.27
C ASN A 67 -5.07 -9.19 -7.32
N ALA A 68 -6.26 -8.80 -6.86
CA ALA A 68 -6.42 -7.73 -5.88
C ALA A 68 -5.72 -8.05 -4.53
N GLN A 69 -5.74 -9.33 -4.11
CA GLN A 69 -4.95 -9.77 -2.94
C GLN A 69 -3.45 -9.59 -3.16
N VAL A 70 -2.94 -9.94 -4.34
CA VAL A 70 -1.53 -9.75 -4.69
C VAL A 70 -1.20 -8.26 -4.75
N GLY A 71 -2.06 -7.44 -5.34
CA GLY A 71 -1.88 -5.99 -5.45
C GLY A 71 -1.78 -5.30 -4.10
N VAL A 72 -2.76 -5.52 -3.22
CA VAL A 72 -2.74 -4.92 -1.88
C VAL A 72 -1.59 -5.43 -1.00
N LEU A 73 -1.18 -6.69 -1.14
CA LEU A 73 0.02 -7.19 -0.47
C LEU A 73 1.29 -6.52 -1.02
N GLY A 74 1.36 -6.30 -2.33
CA GLY A 74 2.44 -5.54 -2.95
C GLY A 74 2.53 -4.12 -2.37
N HIS A 75 1.42 -3.43 -2.27
CA HIS A 75 1.33 -2.12 -1.64
C HIS A 75 1.86 -2.13 -0.19
N GLU A 76 1.43 -3.08 0.64
CA GLU A 76 1.90 -3.21 2.02
C GLU A 76 3.41 -3.54 2.12
N ILE A 77 3.92 -4.29 1.14
CA ILE A 77 5.36 -4.56 1.02
C ILE A 77 6.10 -3.28 0.58
N GLY A 78 5.51 -2.47 -0.29
CA GLY A 78 6.02 -1.15 -0.68
C GLY A 78 6.26 -0.22 0.51
N HIS A 79 5.36 -0.21 1.50
CA HIS A 79 5.59 0.48 2.77
C HIS A 79 6.82 -0.06 3.52
N ILE A 80 7.06 -1.38 3.50
CA ILE A 80 8.22 -1.98 4.17
C ILE A 80 9.52 -1.49 3.55
N ILE A 81 9.59 -1.34 2.22
CA ILE A 81 10.75 -0.73 1.56
C ILE A 81 11.02 0.65 2.13
N TYR A 82 10.01 1.51 2.16
CA TYR A 82 10.14 2.85 2.72
C TYR A 82 10.64 2.82 4.17
N TYR A 83 10.08 1.97 5.03
CA TYR A 83 10.50 1.85 6.43
C TYR A 83 11.94 1.33 6.56
N LYS A 84 12.38 0.44 5.67
CA LYS A 84 13.72 -0.14 5.68
C LYS A 84 14.80 0.90 5.42
N GLU A 85 14.51 1.89 4.59
CA GLU A 85 15.40 3.00 4.27
C GLU A 85 15.59 3.98 5.43
N LYS A 86 14.65 4.07 6.35
CA LYS A 86 14.63 5.05 7.44
C LYS A 86 15.48 4.60 8.64
N SER A 87 16.14 5.56 9.29
CA SER A 87 16.74 5.36 10.61
C SER A 87 15.67 5.15 11.69
N SER A 88 16.07 4.71 12.88
CA SER A 88 15.12 4.54 14.00
C SER A 88 14.48 5.86 14.42
N PHE A 89 15.24 6.95 14.43
CA PHE A 89 14.72 8.29 14.75
C PHE A 89 13.74 8.78 13.67
N GLN A 90 14.05 8.53 12.38
CA GLN A 90 13.14 8.88 11.29
C GLN A 90 11.83 8.10 11.36
N LEU A 91 11.85 6.83 11.81
CA LEU A 91 10.63 6.04 12.01
C LEU A 91 9.78 6.57 13.17
N ILE A 92 10.40 7.08 14.24
CA ILE A 92 9.68 7.74 15.32
C ILE A 92 9.06 9.05 14.79
N GLY A 93 9.83 9.87 14.07
CA GLY A 93 9.31 11.09 13.46
C GLY A 93 8.18 10.83 12.46
N LEU A 94 8.24 9.72 11.71
CA LEU A 94 7.19 9.29 10.80
C LEU A 94 5.85 9.07 11.53
N SER A 95 5.88 8.51 12.74
CA SER A 95 4.66 8.29 13.52
C SER A 95 3.89 9.59 13.78
N PHE A 96 4.59 10.71 13.94
CA PHE A 96 3.95 12.03 14.09
C PHE A 96 3.45 12.58 12.73
N LYS A 97 4.18 12.34 11.63
CA LYS A 97 3.77 12.77 10.30
C LYS A 97 2.48 12.09 9.83
N LEU A 98 2.24 10.86 10.26
CA LEU A 98 1.02 10.11 9.93
C LEU A 98 -0.28 10.72 10.51
N PHE A 99 -0.19 11.75 11.36
CA PHE A 99 -1.35 12.56 11.78
C PHE A 99 -1.68 13.68 10.78
N ASN A 100 -0.81 13.96 9.82
CA ASN A 100 -1.04 14.96 8.77
C ASN A 100 -1.63 14.27 7.54
N SER A 101 -2.81 14.69 7.10
CA SER A 101 -3.52 14.10 5.96
C SER A 101 -2.73 14.22 4.65
N ASP A 102 -2.15 15.40 4.38
CA ASP A 102 -1.44 15.67 3.13
C ASP A 102 -0.17 14.82 3.01
N PHE A 103 0.49 14.59 4.18
CA PHE A 103 1.60 13.66 4.23
C PHE A 103 1.16 12.22 3.97
N VAL A 104 0.05 11.78 4.55
CA VAL A 104 -0.47 10.41 4.34
C VAL A 104 -0.87 10.21 2.88
N ASP A 105 -1.51 11.19 2.27
CA ASP A 105 -1.92 11.10 0.86
C ASP A 105 -0.70 10.97 -0.08
N SER A 106 0.33 11.79 0.13
CA SER A 106 1.59 11.66 -0.61
C SER A 106 2.30 10.34 -0.31
N PHE A 107 2.23 9.85 0.93
CA PHE A 107 2.84 8.60 1.35
C PHE A 107 2.19 7.38 0.69
N GLU A 108 0.86 7.34 0.63
CA GLU A 108 0.11 6.28 -0.03
C GLU A 108 0.32 6.33 -1.55
N PHE A 109 0.26 7.51 -2.16
CA PHE A 109 0.53 7.71 -3.59
C PHE A 109 1.92 7.19 -3.98
N ASN A 110 2.97 7.56 -3.25
CA ASN A 110 4.33 7.09 -3.49
C ASN A 110 4.48 5.58 -3.27
N THR A 111 3.66 4.99 -2.40
CA THR A 111 3.65 3.54 -2.17
C THR A 111 2.98 2.80 -3.33
N ASP A 112 1.91 3.36 -3.87
CA ASP A 112 1.27 2.84 -5.10
C ASP A 112 2.25 2.92 -6.28
N GLN A 113 2.92 4.06 -6.48
CA GLN A 113 3.94 4.21 -7.52
C GLN A 113 5.04 3.14 -7.38
N ARG A 114 5.59 2.96 -6.19
CA ARG A 114 6.60 1.92 -5.91
C ARG A 114 6.09 0.52 -6.24
N THR A 115 4.83 0.24 -5.94
CA THR A 115 4.19 -1.06 -6.25
C THR A 115 4.13 -1.29 -7.75
N ILE A 116 3.81 -0.26 -8.53
CA ILE A 116 3.80 -0.31 -9.99
C ILE A 116 5.23 -0.53 -10.52
N GLU A 117 6.22 0.23 -10.04
CA GLU A 117 7.63 0.11 -10.42
C GLU A 117 8.19 -1.30 -10.16
N HIS A 118 7.69 -2.00 -9.16
CA HIS A 118 8.05 -3.39 -8.87
C HIS A 118 7.35 -4.42 -9.79
N GLY A 119 6.43 -3.99 -10.66
CA GLY A 119 5.77 -4.86 -11.64
C GLY A 119 4.42 -5.40 -11.21
N LEU A 120 3.83 -4.83 -10.15
CA LEU A 120 2.49 -5.20 -9.65
C LEU A 120 1.40 -4.21 -10.06
N GLY A 121 1.61 -3.42 -11.12
CA GLY A 121 0.67 -2.39 -11.56
C GLY A 121 -0.72 -2.93 -11.90
N TYR A 122 -0.81 -4.02 -12.66
CA TYR A 122 -2.10 -4.63 -13.00
C TYR A 122 -2.82 -5.20 -11.77
N GLN A 123 -2.10 -5.80 -10.83
CA GLN A 123 -2.66 -6.31 -9.59
C GLN A 123 -3.15 -5.17 -8.68
N LEU A 124 -2.41 -4.07 -8.64
CA LEU A 124 -2.81 -2.86 -7.92
C LEU A 124 -4.05 -2.23 -8.56
N LEU A 125 -4.13 -2.22 -9.90
CA LEU A 125 -5.30 -1.75 -10.66
C LEU A 125 -6.55 -2.57 -10.31
N ASP A 126 -6.44 -3.90 -10.34
CA ASP A 126 -7.54 -4.80 -9.95
C ASP A 126 -8.02 -4.54 -8.52
N TRP A 127 -7.08 -4.32 -7.58
CA TRP A 127 -7.42 -3.96 -6.20
C TRP A 127 -8.13 -2.61 -6.15
N SER A 128 -7.60 -1.58 -6.83
CA SER A 128 -8.16 -0.23 -6.86
C SER A 128 -9.62 -0.24 -7.40
N ILE A 129 -9.87 -0.93 -8.51
CA ILE A 129 -11.19 -1.08 -9.11
C ILE A 129 -12.14 -1.83 -8.16
N PHE A 130 -11.70 -2.97 -7.63
CA PHE A 130 -12.52 -3.79 -6.75
C PHE A 130 -12.97 -3.03 -5.50
N VAL A 131 -12.03 -2.37 -4.80
CA VAL A 131 -12.31 -1.64 -3.56
C VAL A 131 -13.31 -0.51 -3.80
N ARG A 132 -13.12 0.27 -4.87
CA ARG A 132 -14.02 1.37 -5.20
C ARG A 132 -15.42 0.88 -5.53
N LYS A 133 -15.53 -0.16 -6.33
CA LYS A 133 -16.82 -0.80 -6.63
C LYS A 133 -17.51 -1.35 -5.37
N ALA A 134 -16.76 -2.04 -4.51
CA ALA A 134 -17.30 -2.64 -3.29
C ALA A 134 -17.74 -1.61 -2.25
N LEU A 135 -17.12 -0.41 -2.24
CA LEU A 135 -17.47 0.70 -1.36
C LEU A 135 -18.44 1.70 -1.99
N GLY A 136 -18.90 1.47 -3.22
CA GLY A 136 -19.85 2.35 -3.91
C GLY A 136 -19.28 3.72 -4.27
N VAL A 137 -17.96 3.84 -4.45
CA VAL A 137 -17.32 5.09 -4.87
C VAL A 137 -17.62 5.32 -6.36
N ILE A 138 -18.36 6.38 -6.66
CA ILE A 138 -18.87 6.68 -8.01
C ILE A 138 -17.87 7.54 -8.79
N GLU A 139 -17.18 8.47 -8.14
CA GLU A 139 -16.18 9.34 -8.76
C GLU A 139 -14.76 8.97 -8.35
N TRP A 140 -13.84 9.00 -9.33
CA TRP A 140 -12.47 8.51 -9.19
C TRP A 140 -11.44 9.65 -9.12
N LYS A 141 -11.59 10.61 -8.27
CA LYS A 141 -10.52 11.59 -8.07
C LYS A 141 -9.36 10.90 -7.32
N GLY A 142 -8.22 10.76 -7.98
CA GLY A 142 -7.01 10.25 -7.36
C GLY A 142 -6.32 11.31 -6.51
N ALA A 143 -5.44 10.91 -5.59
CA ALA A 143 -4.71 11.82 -4.71
C ALA A 143 -3.95 12.91 -5.49
N SER A 144 -3.34 12.59 -6.64
CA SER A 144 -2.62 13.55 -7.46
C SER A 144 -3.51 14.63 -8.09
N GLU A 145 -4.72 14.26 -8.51
CA GLU A 145 -5.68 15.21 -9.11
C GLU A 145 -6.28 16.10 -8.03
N ALA A 146 -6.64 15.53 -6.89
CA ALA A 146 -7.15 16.31 -5.76
C ALA A 146 -6.13 17.31 -5.23
N LEU A 147 -4.85 16.95 -5.17
CA LEU A 147 -3.77 17.86 -4.77
C LEU A 147 -3.53 18.97 -5.79
N SER A 148 -3.62 18.70 -7.10
CA SER A 148 -3.46 19.71 -8.16
C SER A 148 -4.62 20.72 -8.20
N GLU A 149 -5.82 20.32 -7.80
CA GLU A 149 -7.00 21.18 -7.72
C GLU A 149 -7.09 21.95 -6.38
N GLY A 150 -6.15 21.76 -5.45
CA GLY A 150 -6.16 22.37 -4.12
C GLY A 150 -7.23 21.80 -3.17
N ASN A 151 -7.92 20.74 -3.57
CA ASN A 151 -8.93 20.06 -2.77
C ASN A 151 -8.26 18.98 -1.89
N LYS A 152 -8.70 18.87 -0.63
CA LYS A 152 -8.29 17.74 0.21
C LYS A 152 -9.03 16.49 -0.25
N PRO A 153 -8.32 15.41 -0.63
CA PRO A 153 -8.99 14.18 -1.01
C PRO A 153 -9.72 13.58 0.20
N GLU A 154 -10.92 13.08 -0.03
CA GLU A 154 -11.59 12.24 0.96
C GLU A 154 -10.74 10.97 1.23
N ALA A 155 -10.92 10.35 2.40
CA ALA A 155 -10.15 9.16 2.77
C ALA A 155 -10.23 8.02 1.74
N SER A 156 -11.33 7.93 0.98
CA SER A 156 -11.53 6.98 -0.11
C SER A 156 -10.71 7.28 -1.38
N GLN A 157 -10.18 8.50 -1.50
CA GLN A 157 -9.42 8.99 -2.67
C GLN A 157 -7.92 9.07 -2.41
N ARG A 158 -7.46 8.67 -1.23
CA ARG A 158 -6.06 8.72 -0.78
C ARG A 158 -5.11 7.91 -1.66
N TYR A 159 -5.56 6.80 -2.18
CA TYR A 159 -4.83 5.91 -3.08
C TYR A 159 -4.97 6.34 -4.53
N MET A 160 -4.03 5.96 -5.40
CA MET A 160 -4.15 6.22 -6.84
C MET A 160 -5.49 5.69 -7.38
N ASN A 161 -6.15 6.50 -8.20
CA ASN A 161 -7.31 6.04 -8.94
C ASN A 161 -6.89 5.09 -10.10
N PRO A 162 -7.82 4.29 -10.65
CA PRO A 162 -7.53 3.36 -11.72
C PRO A 162 -6.87 4.01 -12.94
N GLU A 163 -7.34 5.18 -13.36
CA GLU A 163 -6.80 5.91 -14.50
C GLU A 163 -5.36 6.37 -14.28
N THR A 164 -5.04 6.84 -13.06
CA THR A 164 -3.68 7.19 -12.69
C THR A 164 -2.77 5.97 -12.70
N ILE A 165 -3.22 4.84 -12.17
CA ILE A 165 -2.45 3.58 -12.18
C ILE A 165 -2.18 3.16 -13.64
N GLU A 166 -3.18 3.20 -14.53
CA GLU A 166 -3.01 2.87 -15.94
C GLU A 166 -2.01 3.79 -16.64
N LYS A 167 -2.05 5.10 -16.37
CA LYS A 167 -1.04 6.04 -16.89
C LYS A 167 0.36 5.64 -16.45
N TYR A 168 0.58 5.34 -15.17
CA TYR A 168 1.89 4.93 -14.66
C TYR A 168 2.35 3.60 -15.26
N ILE A 169 1.48 2.61 -15.42
CA ILE A 169 1.80 1.34 -16.09
C ILE A 169 2.36 1.61 -17.50
N LYS A 170 1.72 2.50 -18.27
CA LYS A 170 2.14 2.82 -19.64
C LYS A 170 3.50 3.52 -19.72
N THR A 171 3.95 4.20 -18.67
CA THR A 171 5.24 4.92 -18.65
C THR A 171 6.42 4.04 -18.24
N ILE A 172 6.19 2.82 -17.78
CA ILE A 172 7.25 1.93 -17.29
C ILE A 172 7.55 0.85 -18.32
N ASP A 173 8.78 0.84 -18.83
CA ASP A 173 9.26 -0.10 -19.88
C ASP A 173 9.02 -1.57 -19.55
N LYS A 174 9.07 -1.95 -18.27
CA LYS A 174 8.81 -3.30 -17.78
C LYS A 174 7.47 -3.88 -18.25
N TYR A 175 6.45 -3.04 -18.44
CA TYR A 175 5.13 -3.47 -18.91
C TYR A 175 5.01 -3.44 -20.43
N ASN A 176 5.88 -2.70 -21.11
CA ASN A 176 5.90 -2.59 -22.58
C ASN A 176 6.64 -3.75 -23.24
N SER A 177 7.45 -4.50 -22.48
CA SER A 177 8.25 -5.64 -22.97
C SER A 177 7.46 -6.96 -23.03
N ILE A 178 6.21 -6.98 -22.57
CA ILE A 178 5.31 -8.14 -22.60
C ILE A 178 4.35 -7.96 -23.80
N LYS A 179 4.89 -8.08 -25.02
CA LYS A 179 4.09 -8.21 -26.24
C LYS A 179 4.32 -9.55 -26.87
#